data_1c95a168493783cad7bc94752425527c
#
_entry.id   1c95a168493783cad7bc94752425527c
#
_cell.length_a   1.000
_cell.length_b   1.000
_cell.length_c   1.000
_cell.angle_alpha   90.00
_cell.angle_beta   90.00
_cell.angle_gamma   90.00
#
_symmetry.space_group_name_H-M   'P 1'
#
loop_
_entity.id
_entity.type
_entity.pdbx_description
1 polymer ?
#
loop_
_entity_poly.entity_id
_entity_poly.type
_entity_poly.pdbx_seq_one_letter_code
_entity_poly.pdbx_strand_id
1 'polypeptide(L)'
;NNSNLKMFGRNFKYSNLLAKLENTEDSITSVLMDIKVYTTFTPSYTLSTSYDFKLNNSIKHPYSGYKGAIDSTIFSYTDTYGTQYSGCRIDDLDGVLRVYRMVGTEKLIVRSNIGTVNYSTGRINLSAFLPISAIGNIVSLHIEPEFEDLVPVREQILKILERDIRITTVDVNALERRGFETDSSLTTQVTSTGNEY
;
A
#
# COMPACT_ATOMS: atom_id res chain seq x y z
N ASN A 1 -0.14 24.65 -5.52
CA ASN A 1 -1.43 24.85 -6.18
C ASN A 1 -2.34 23.65 -5.97
N ASN A 2 -3.04 23.67 -4.84
CA ASN A 2 -3.89 22.56 -4.34
C ASN A 2 -5.23 22.41 -5.08
N SER A 3 -5.49 23.23 -6.09
CA SER A 3 -6.80 23.30 -6.77
C SER A 3 -7.03 22.14 -7.75
N ASN A 4 -5.98 21.57 -8.35
CA ASN A 4 -6.12 20.52 -9.34
C ASN A 4 -6.33 19.10 -8.75
N LEU A 5 -5.99 18.90 -7.49
CA LEU A 5 -6.20 17.62 -6.78
C LEU A 5 -7.58 17.55 -6.10
N LYS A 6 -8.25 18.70 -5.93
CA LYS A 6 -9.57 18.78 -5.26
C LYS A 6 -10.76 18.64 -6.20
N MET A 7 -10.56 18.47 -7.49
CA MET A 7 -11.67 18.27 -8.43
C MET A 7 -12.10 16.81 -8.44
N PHE A 8 -13.28 16.54 -7.87
CA PHE A 8 -13.97 15.27 -7.98
C PHE A 8 -14.11 14.85 -9.45
N GLY A 9 -13.74 13.61 -9.78
CA GLY A 9 -13.96 13.02 -11.10
C GLY A 9 -12.85 13.20 -12.12
N ARG A 10 -11.68 13.73 -11.78
CA ARG A 10 -10.52 13.73 -12.67
C ARG A 10 -9.63 12.52 -12.43
N ASN A 11 -9.23 11.88 -13.51
CA ASN A 11 -8.24 10.81 -13.45
C ASN A 11 -6.93 11.34 -12.89
N PHE A 12 -6.36 10.60 -11.95
CA PHE A 12 -5.00 10.85 -11.49
C PHE A 12 -4.04 10.34 -12.55
N LYS A 13 -3.19 11.24 -13.06
CA LYS A 13 -2.13 10.89 -14.00
C LYS A 13 -0.79 10.94 -13.30
N TYR A 14 -0.20 9.78 -13.11
CA TYR A 14 1.13 9.60 -12.52
C TYR A 14 2.21 10.39 -13.25
N SER A 15 2.25 10.28 -14.59
CA SER A 15 3.19 10.99 -15.44
C SER A 15 3.16 12.51 -15.25
N ASN A 16 1.96 13.07 -15.03
CA ASN A 16 1.84 14.51 -14.77
C ASN A 16 2.38 14.93 -13.39
N LEU A 17 2.28 14.04 -12.41
CA LEU A 17 2.84 14.30 -11.08
C LEU A 17 4.36 14.17 -11.11
N LEU A 18 4.90 13.13 -11.76
CA LEU A 18 6.34 12.96 -11.96
C LEU A 18 6.96 14.16 -12.66
N ALA A 19 6.41 14.56 -13.80
CA ALA A 19 6.91 15.72 -14.55
C ALA A 19 6.91 17.01 -13.71
N LYS A 20 5.92 17.18 -12.83
CA LYS A 20 5.90 18.34 -11.91
C LYS A 20 6.96 18.25 -10.84
N LEU A 21 7.22 17.06 -10.30
CA LEU A 21 8.26 16.86 -9.29
C LEU A 21 9.66 17.05 -9.90
N GLU A 22 9.91 16.47 -11.06
CA GLU A 22 11.17 16.61 -11.79
C GLU A 22 11.46 18.08 -12.20
N ASN A 23 10.42 18.83 -12.56
CA ASN A 23 10.54 20.25 -12.91
C ASN A 23 10.50 21.21 -11.69
N THR A 24 10.48 20.69 -10.47
CA THR A 24 10.48 21.54 -9.26
C THR A 24 11.86 22.12 -8.99
N GLU A 25 12.90 21.37 -9.29
CA GLU A 25 14.29 21.73 -9.03
C GLU A 25 15.20 21.06 -10.07
N ASP A 26 16.10 21.81 -10.67
CA ASP A 26 17.01 21.32 -11.72
C ASP A 26 17.99 20.23 -11.23
N SER A 27 18.19 20.14 -9.92
CA SER A 27 19.03 19.12 -9.28
C SER A 27 18.36 17.74 -9.18
N ILE A 28 17.04 17.64 -9.44
CA ILE A 28 16.31 16.37 -9.41
C ILE A 28 16.49 15.65 -10.75
N THR A 29 17.33 14.63 -10.77
CA THR A 29 17.63 13.86 -11.98
C THR A 29 16.65 12.73 -12.27
N SER A 30 16.01 12.18 -11.24
CA SER A 30 14.95 11.18 -11.37
C SER A 30 14.08 11.10 -10.13
N VAL A 31 12.82 10.74 -10.33
CA VAL A 31 11.85 10.51 -9.25
C VAL A 31 11.26 9.10 -9.41
N LEU A 32 11.32 8.29 -8.37
CA LEU A 32 10.64 7.02 -8.28
C LEU A 32 9.54 7.12 -7.22
N MET A 33 8.33 6.72 -7.56
CA MET A 33 7.19 6.82 -6.64
C MET A 33 6.31 5.57 -6.75
N ASP A 34 6.01 4.96 -5.61
CA ASP A 34 5.05 3.87 -5.52
C ASP A 34 3.67 4.41 -5.12
N ILE A 35 2.65 4.01 -5.86
CA ILE A 35 1.27 4.40 -5.59
C ILE A 35 0.52 3.21 -5.02
N LYS A 36 -0.19 3.43 -3.91
CA LYS A 36 -1.13 2.46 -3.33
C LYS A 36 -2.52 3.07 -3.22
N VAL A 37 -3.51 2.28 -3.59
CA VAL A 37 -4.92 2.62 -3.39
C VAL A 37 -5.35 2.11 -2.03
N TYR A 38 -6.06 2.95 -1.28
CA TYR A 38 -6.58 2.59 0.05
C TYR A 38 -8.09 2.46 -0.01
N THR A 39 -8.62 1.39 0.57
CA THR A 39 -10.02 1.29 0.92
C THR A 39 -10.17 0.93 2.39
N THR A 40 -11.14 1.53 3.06
CA THR A 40 -11.35 1.36 4.50
C THR A 40 -12.75 0.86 4.78
N PHE A 41 -12.88 0.01 5.78
CA PHE A 41 -14.18 -0.44 6.26
C PHE A 41 -14.17 -0.68 7.77
N THR A 42 -15.35 -0.61 8.38
CA THR A 42 -15.57 -0.97 9.79
C THR A 42 -16.01 -2.42 9.86
N PRO A 43 -15.19 -3.34 10.39
CA PRO A 43 -15.57 -4.73 10.49
C PRO A 43 -16.61 -4.95 11.60
N SER A 44 -17.45 -5.98 11.44
CA SER A 44 -18.27 -6.51 12.53
C SER A 44 -17.39 -7.39 13.43
N TYR A 45 -17.56 -7.25 14.73
CA TYR A 45 -16.88 -8.08 15.76
C TYR A 45 -17.78 -9.15 16.36
N THR A 46 -19.06 -9.16 16.00
CA THR A 46 -20.07 -10.06 16.56
C THR A 46 -20.65 -11.00 15.53
N LEU A 47 -20.67 -10.59 14.27
CA LEU A 47 -21.23 -11.37 13.17
C LEU A 47 -20.20 -11.54 12.06
N SER A 48 -20.08 -12.75 11.57
CA SER A 48 -19.30 -13.05 10.37
C SER A 48 -19.93 -12.36 9.16
N THR A 49 -19.24 -11.38 8.58
CA THR A 49 -19.78 -10.50 7.56
C THR A 49 -18.93 -10.56 6.30
N SER A 50 -19.58 -10.46 5.14
CA SER A 50 -18.90 -10.38 3.85
C SER A 50 -18.82 -8.92 3.40
N TYR A 51 -17.68 -8.54 2.81
CA TYR A 51 -17.42 -7.21 2.29
C TYR A 51 -16.98 -7.31 0.83
N ASP A 52 -17.55 -6.48 -0.02
CA ASP A 52 -17.25 -6.44 -1.44
C ASP A 52 -16.73 -5.04 -1.81
N PHE A 53 -15.50 -4.99 -2.35
CA PHE A 53 -14.87 -3.77 -2.77
C PHE A 53 -14.63 -3.82 -4.26
N LYS A 54 -14.98 -2.75 -4.97
CA LYS A 54 -14.72 -2.59 -6.38
C LYS A 54 -13.83 -1.39 -6.60
N LEU A 55 -12.62 -1.66 -7.03
CA LEU A 55 -11.71 -0.65 -7.54
C LEU A 55 -11.97 -0.49 -9.04
N ASN A 56 -11.91 0.74 -9.54
CA ASN A 56 -12.04 0.95 -11.01
C ASN A 56 -10.68 0.77 -11.73
N ASN A 57 -9.75 0.07 -11.09
CA ASN A 57 -8.40 -0.15 -11.58
C ASN A 57 -8.06 -1.63 -11.40
N SER A 58 -7.32 -2.20 -12.35
CA SER A 58 -6.72 -3.52 -12.19
C SER A 58 -5.67 -3.51 -11.07
N ILE A 59 -5.51 -4.66 -10.44
CA ILE A 59 -4.57 -4.88 -9.33
C ILE A 59 -3.35 -5.58 -9.88
N LYS A 60 -2.16 -5.20 -9.44
CA LYS A 60 -0.90 -5.74 -9.90
C LYS A 60 -0.79 -7.24 -9.61
N HIS A 61 -0.60 -8.03 -10.65
CA HIS A 61 -0.36 -9.47 -10.56
C HIS A 61 0.48 -9.93 -11.76
N PRO A 62 1.78 -9.62 -11.78
CA PRO A 62 2.63 -9.83 -12.95
C PRO A 62 2.92 -11.32 -13.25
N TYR A 63 2.81 -12.19 -12.25
CA TYR A 63 3.05 -13.64 -12.41
C TYR A 63 2.37 -14.42 -11.28
N SER A 64 2.12 -15.72 -11.50
CA SER A 64 1.59 -16.62 -10.47
C SER A 64 2.56 -16.72 -9.28
N GLY A 65 2.04 -16.69 -8.07
CA GLY A 65 2.81 -16.66 -6.83
C GLY A 65 3.29 -15.25 -6.43
N TYR A 66 2.93 -14.20 -7.18
CA TYR A 66 3.17 -12.83 -6.74
C TYR A 66 2.43 -12.56 -5.44
N LYS A 67 3.14 -11.98 -4.47
CA LYS A 67 2.63 -11.70 -3.13
C LYS A 67 2.81 -10.23 -2.81
N GLY A 68 1.75 -9.60 -2.29
CA GLY A 68 1.84 -8.24 -1.79
C GLY A 68 1.13 -7.20 -2.63
N ALA A 69 0.31 -7.61 -3.60
CA ALA A 69 -0.60 -6.69 -4.27
C ALA A 69 -1.62 -6.10 -3.28
N ILE A 70 -1.98 -6.86 -2.25
CA ILE A 70 -2.87 -6.42 -1.18
C ILE A 70 -2.18 -6.63 0.16
N ASP A 71 -2.24 -5.61 1.01
CA ASP A 71 -1.88 -5.66 2.43
C ASP A 71 -2.97 -4.94 3.23
N SER A 72 -2.96 -5.12 4.55
CA SER A 72 -3.92 -4.43 5.40
C SER A 72 -3.28 -3.81 6.64
N THR A 73 -4.04 -2.94 7.31
CA THR A 73 -3.75 -2.54 8.68
C THR A 73 -3.86 -3.73 9.62
N ILE A 74 -3.27 -3.59 10.81
CA ILE A 74 -3.19 -4.64 11.83
C ILE A 74 -4.54 -4.82 12.54
N PHE A 75 -4.91 -6.08 12.77
CA PHE A 75 -6.06 -6.48 13.57
C PHE A 75 -5.77 -7.77 14.36
N SER A 76 -6.70 -8.18 15.23
CA SER A 76 -6.65 -9.47 15.93
C SER A 76 -7.65 -10.43 15.30
N TYR A 77 -7.29 -11.69 15.17
CA TYR A 77 -8.08 -12.72 14.50
C TYR A 77 -8.02 -14.06 15.21
N THR A 78 -9.09 -14.84 15.08
CA THR A 78 -9.16 -16.22 15.59
C THR A 78 -9.04 -17.21 14.42
N ASP A 79 -8.15 -18.20 14.54
CA ASP A 79 -8.01 -19.25 13.54
C ASP A 79 -9.18 -20.26 13.58
N THR A 80 -9.10 -21.28 12.73
CA THR A 80 -10.13 -22.34 12.66
C THR A 80 -10.16 -23.23 13.90
N TYR A 81 -9.13 -23.21 14.71
CA TYR A 81 -9.01 -24.03 15.93
C TYR A 81 -9.39 -23.27 17.20
N GLY A 82 -9.78 -21.99 17.06
CA GLY A 82 -10.13 -21.13 18.19
C GLY A 82 -8.95 -20.40 18.83
N THR A 83 -7.76 -20.51 18.24
CA THR A 83 -6.56 -19.79 18.75
C THR A 83 -6.60 -18.34 18.31
N GLN A 84 -6.39 -17.43 19.25
CA GLN A 84 -6.41 -15.99 19.01
C GLN A 84 -4.99 -15.47 18.69
N TYR A 85 -4.89 -14.66 17.67
CA TYR A 85 -3.66 -14.02 17.22
C TYR A 85 -3.83 -12.50 17.14
N SER A 86 -2.87 -11.78 17.68
CA SER A 86 -2.71 -10.34 17.48
C SER A 86 -1.71 -10.06 16.36
N GLY A 87 -1.75 -8.84 15.81
CA GLY A 87 -0.82 -8.44 14.76
C GLY A 87 -1.08 -9.10 13.41
N CYS A 88 -2.31 -9.56 13.18
CA CYS A 88 -2.74 -10.15 11.92
C CYS A 88 -2.92 -9.09 10.84
N ARG A 89 -2.70 -9.48 9.60
CA ARG A 89 -2.92 -8.69 8.38
C ARG A 89 -3.54 -9.57 7.31
N ILE A 90 -4.10 -8.94 6.28
CA ILE A 90 -4.58 -9.61 5.08
C ILE A 90 -3.49 -9.48 4.01
N ASP A 91 -3.23 -10.56 3.28
CA ASP A 91 -2.50 -10.56 2.02
C ASP A 91 -3.25 -11.38 0.97
N ASP A 92 -2.75 -11.35 -0.26
CA ASP A 92 -3.26 -12.14 -1.36
C ASP A 92 -2.22 -13.14 -1.89
N LEU A 93 -2.70 -14.21 -2.45
CA LEU A 93 -1.92 -15.17 -3.24
C LEU A 93 -2.80 -15.80 -4.31
N ASP A 94 -2.45 -15.57 -5.59
CA ASP A 94 -3.13 -16.17 -6.76
C ASP A 94 -4.67 -16.08 -6.70
N GLY A 95 -5.18 -14.90 -6.33
CA GLY A 95 -6.61 -14.64 -6.29
C GLY A 95 -7.32 -15.03 -4.98
N VAL A 96 -6.59 -15.53 -3.99
CA VAL A 96 -7.13 -15.90 -2.67
C VAL A 96 -6.62 -14.93 -1.61
N LEU A 97 -7.54 -14.39 -0.80
CA LEU A 97 -7.21 -13.58 0.37
C LEU A 97 -6.92 -14.46 1.58
N ARG A 98 -5.88 -14.13 2.32
CA ARG A 98 -5.45 -14.88 3.50
C ARG A 98 -5.24 -13.94 4.68
N VAL A 99 -5.34 -14.50 5.90
CA VAL A 99 -4.87 -13.82 7.11
C VAL A 99 -3.51 -14.39 7.50
N TYR A 100 -2.56 -13.51 7.71
CA TYR A 100 -1.24 -13.87 8.19
C TYR A 100 -0.80 -12.98 9.36
N ARG A 101 0.21 -13.41 10.08
CA ARG A 101 0.97 -12.57 11.02
C ARG A 101 2.47 -12.75 10.78
N MET A 102 3.26 -11.76 11.14
CA MET A 102 4.71 -11.88 11.12
C MET A 102 5.20 -12.57 12.39
N VAL A 103 6.10 -13.53 12.25
CA VAL A 103 6.86 -14.16 13.33
C VAL A 103 8.34 -14.01 12.97
N GLY A 104 8.99 -13.01 13.57
CA GLY A 104 10.30 -12.57 13.08
C GLY A 104 10.17 -12.04 11.64
N THR A 105 10.90 -12.62 10.71
CA THR A 105 10.89 -12.27 9.28
C THR A 105 9.95 -13.13 8.43
N GLU A 106 9.32 -14.15 9.03
CA GLU A 106 8.47 -15.09 8.31
C GLU A 106 6.99 -14.80 8.47
N LYS A 107 6.20 -15.11 7.42
CA LYS A 107 4.74 -15.04 7.46
C LYS A 107 4.16 -16.35 7.97
N LEU A 108 3.50 -16.32 9.13
CA LEU A 108 2.66 -17.40 9.60
C LEU A 108 1.24 -17.20 9.06
N ILE A 109 0.74 -18.14 8.27
CA ILE A 109 -0.65 -18.12 7.77
C ILE A 109 -1.60 -18.55 8.89
N VAL A 110 -2.43 -17.63 9.34
CA VAL A 110 -3.46 -17.86 10.36
C VAL A 110 -4.74 -18.43 9.73
N ARG A 111 -5.09 -17.94 8.54
CA ARG A 111 -6.22 -18.41 7.75
C ARG A 111 -5.88 -18.39 6.28
N SER A 112 -5.97 -19.53 5.61
CA SER A 112 -5.54 -19.67 4.21
C SER A 112 -6.54 -19.15 3.18
N ASN A 113 -7.80 -18.95 3.57
CA ASN A 113 -8.84 -18.41 2.69
C ASN A 113 -9.87 -17.63 3.51
N ILE A 114 -9.97 -16.33 3.24
CA ILE A 114 -10.98 -15.43 3.78
C ILE A 114 -11.69 -14.66 2.65
N GLY A 115 -11.44 -15.00 1.40
CA GLY A 115 -12.04 -14.30 0.28
C GLY A 115 -11.26 -14.44 -1.02
N THR A 116 -11.66 -13.66 -2.00
CA THR A 116 -11.13 -13.72 -3.35
C THR A 116 -10.77 -12.35 -3.90
N VAL A 117 -9.81 -12.34 -4.83
CA VAL A 117 -9.41 -11.16 -5.59
C VAL A 117 -9.53 -11.46 -7.07
N ASN A 118 -10.16 -10.56 -7.81
CA ASN A 118 -10.08 -10.54 -9.26
C ASN A 118 -9.17 -9.38 -9.68
N TYR A 119 -7.95 -9.69 -10.04
CA TYR A 119 -6.92 -8.69 -10.35
C TYR A 119 -7.27 -7.83 -11.56
N SER A 120 -7.85 -8.43 -12.61
CA SER A 120 -8.18 -7.71 -13.84
C SER A 120 -9.34 -6.72 -13.68
N THR A 121 -10.31 -7.03 -12.81
CA THR A 121 -11.46 -6.16 -12.58
C THR A 121 -11.32 -5.28 -11.33
N GLY A 122 -10.27 -5.50 -10.53
CA GLY A 122 -10.07 -4.81 -9.27
C GLY A 122 -11.15 -5.12 -8.21
N ARG A 123 -11.77 -6.30 -8.29
CA ARG A 123 -12.79 -6.70 -7.32
C ARG A 123 -12.17 -7.53 -6.20
N ILE A 124 -12.44 -7.14 -4.96
CA ILE A 124 -11.98 -7.80 -3.75
C ILE A 124 -13.21 -8.20 -2.96
N ASN A 125 -13.35 -9.48 -2.66
CA ASN A 125 -14.44 -10.01 -1.85
C ASN A 125 -13.87 -10.68 -0.60
N LEU A 126 -14.17 -10.13 0.57
CA LEU A 126 -13.92 -10.77 1.87
C LEU A 126 -15.17 -11.59 2.23
N SER A 127 -15.00 -12.88 2.42
CA SER A 127 -16.09 -13.80 2.77
C SER A 127 -16.01 -14.15 4.25
N ALA A 128 -17.13 -13.98 4.95
CA ALA A 128 -17.24 -14.40 6.34
C ALA A 128 -16.11 -13.89 7.26
N PHE A 129 -15.74 -12.63 7.12
CA PHE A 129 -14.68 -12.00 7.91
C PHE A 129 -15.20 -11.61 9.30
N LEU A 130 -14.55 -12.11 10.35
CA LEU A 130 -14.88 -11.87 11.75
C LEU A 130 -13.59 -11.67 12.55
N PRO A 131 -13.01 -10.44 12.58
CA PRO A 131 -11.89 -10.15 13.45
C PRO A 131 -12.34 -10.00 14.91
N ILE A 132 -11.40 -10.10 15.84
CA ILE A 132 -11.65 -9.86 17.27
C ILE A 132 -11.65 -8.35 17.57
N SER A 133 -10.70 -7.64 16.98
CA SER A 133 -10.52 -6.20 17.16
C SER A 133 -9.69 -5.62 16.02
N ALA A 134 -9.82 -4.31 15.78
CA ALA A 134 -8.95 -3.56 14.89
C ALA A 134 -8.61 -2.19 15.51
N ILE A 135 -7.46 -1.64 15.18
CA ILE A 135 -7.04 -0.33 15.68
C ILE A 135 -8.00 0.75 15.14
N GLY A 136 -8.56 1.54 16.03
CA GLY A 136 -9.56 2.56 15.68
C GLY A 136 -10.86 2.01 15.11
N ASN A 137 -11.15 0.73 15.30
CA ASN A 137 -12.31 0.01 14.74
C ASN A 137 -12.38 0.05 13.21
N ILE A 138 -11.26 0.22 12.53
CA ILE A 138 -11.18 0.33 11.08
C ILE A 138 -10.11 -0.63 10.56
N VAL A 139 -10.43 -1.35 9.49
CA VAL A 139 -9.46 -2.09 8.69
C VAL A 139 -9.30 -1.36 7.35
N SER A 140 -8.06 -1.07 6.99
CA SER A 140 -7.72 -0.46 5.70
C SER A 140 -7.00 -1.50 4.85
N LEU A 141 -7.43 -1.67 3.61
CA LEU A 141 -6.72 -2.43 2.60
C LEU A 141 -5.84 -1.48 1.80
N HIS A 142 -4.60 -1.85 1.61
CA HIS A 142 -3.61 -1.16 0.80
C HIS A 142 -3.40 -2.00 -0.45
N ILE A 143 -3.66 -1.44 -1.60
CA ILE A 143 -3.73 -2.19 -2.86
C ILE A 143 -2.76 -1.55 -3.85
N GLU A 144 -1.90 -2.38 -4.44
CA GLU A 144 -0.99 -1.96 -5.51
C GLU A 144 -1.72 -2.06 -6.85
N PRO A 145 -1.96 -0.95 -7.56
CA PRO A 145 -2.59 -0.98 -8.87
C PRO A 145 -1.61 -1.52 -9.92
N GLU A 146 -2.14 -2.13 -10.98
CA GLU A 146 -1.33 -2.59 -12.11
C GLU A 146 -0.74 -1.43 -12.90
N PHE A 147 -1.52 -0.35 -13.02
CA PHE A 147 -1.12 0.87 -13.71
C PHE A 147 -1.12 2.04 -12.72
N GLU A 148 -0.17 2.91 -12.88
CA GLU A 148 0.02 4.08 -12.01
C GLU A 148 -0.95 5.23 -12.33
N ASP A 149 -1.54 5.24 -13.54
CA ASP A 149 -2.63 6.14 -13.89
C ASP A 149 -3.95 5.60 -13.34
N LEU A 150 -4.50 6.29 -12.34
CA LEU A 150 -5.65 5.81 -11.59
C LEU A 150 -6.94 6.49 -12.03
N VAL A 151 -7.99 5.67 -12.17
CA VAL A 151 -9.36 6.15 -12.32
C VAL A 151 -10.01 6.18 -10.93
N PRO A 152 -10.29 7.36 -10.35
CA PRO A 152 -10.86 7.43 -9.01
C PRO A 152 -12.29 6.88 -9.00
N VAL A 153 -12.61 6.08 -8.01
CA VAL A 153 -13.98 5.77 -7.63
C VAL A 153 -14.53 6.96 -6.84
N ARG A 154 -15.81 7.28 -6.99
CA ARG A 154 -16.46 8.50 -6.47
C ARG A 154 -16.19 8.84 -5.00
N GLU A 155 -15.78 7.87 -4.19
CA GLU A 155 -15.56 8.03 -2.75
C GLU A 155 -14.09 7.82 -2.33
N GLN A 156 -13.19 7.59 -3.28
CA GLN A 156 -11.77 7.39 -2.99
C GLN A 156 -11.01 8.69 -3.26
N ILE A 157 -10.45 9.25 -2.21
CA ILE A 157 -9.57 10.42 -2.27
C ILE A 157 -8.13 9.92 -2.24
N LEU A 158 -7.30 10.38 -3.18
CA LEU A 158 -5.86 10.19 -3.09
C LEU A 158 -5.36 10.93 -1.84
N LYS A 159 -4.86 10.18 -0.88
CA LYS A 159 -4.27 10.73 0.34
C LYS A 159 -2.78 10.45 0.33
N ILE A 160 -1.99 11.49 0.25
CA ILE A 160 -0.54 11.43 0.45
C ILE A 160 -0.30 11.79 1.92
N LEU A 161 0.26 10.86 2.68
CA LEU A 161 0.64 11.10 4.06
C LEU A 161 2.12 11.49 4.09
N GLU A 162 2.44 12.52 4.84
CA GLU A 162 3.82 13.02 4.97
C GLU A 162 4.79 11.92 5.46
N ARG A 163 4.33 11.05 6.35
CA ARG A 163 5.10 9.88 6.83
C ARG A 163 5.41 8.83 5.74
N ASP A 164 4.68 8.86 4.64
CA ASP A 164 4.85 7.92 3.51
C ASP A 164 5.78 8.52 2.44
N ILE A 165 6.24 9.77 2.64
CA ILE A 165 7.20 10.44 1.77
C ILE A 165 8.60 10.15 2.29
N ARG A 166 9.40 9.47 1.48
CA ARG A 166 10.83 9.26 1.76
C ARG A 166 11.64 9.93 0.66
N ILE A 167 12.47 10.88 1.05
CA ILE A 167 13.38 11.57 0.13
C ILE A 167 14.79 11.04 0.40
N THR A 168 15.42 10.51 -0.64
CA THR A 168 16.84 10.13 -0.60
C THR A 168 17.58 10.97 -1.64
N THR A 169 18.55 11.77 -1.21
CA THR A 169 19.39 12.55 -2.09
C THR A 169 20.71 11.84 -2.29
N VAL A 170 21.17 11.78 -3.53
CA VAL A 170 22.49 11.26 -3.90
C VAL A 170 23.27 12.42 -4.55
N ASP A 171 24.41 12.75 -3.98
CA ASP A 171 25.33 13.72 -4.60
C ASP A 171 26.07 13.05 -5.75
N VAL A 172 25.64 13.35 -6.98
CA VAL A 172 26.24 12.82 -8.21
C VAL A 172 27.69 13.26 -8.37
N ASN A 173 28.03 14.46 -7.89
CA ASN A 173 29.39 14.96 -7.97
C ASN A 173 30.37 14.23 -7.04
N ALA A 174 29.87 13.62 -5.97
CA ALA A 174 30.70 12.78 -5.09
C ALA A 174 31.07 11.45 -5.76
N LEU A 175 30.23 10.96 -6.67
CA LEU A 175 30.53 9.76 -7.46
C LEU A 175 31.58 10.02 -8.56
N GLU A 176 31.57 11.19 -9.18
CA GLU A 176 32.54 11.55 -10.21
C GLU A 176 33.94 11.89 -9.64
N ARG A 177 34.00 12.36 -8.39
CA ARG A 177 35.26 12.66 -7.70
C ARG A 177 36.00 11.45 -7.17
N ARG A 178 35.33 10.34 -7.01
CA ARG A 178 35.92 9.05 -6.62
C ARG A 178 36.15 8.23 -7.88
N GLY A 179 37.23 8.51 -8.60
CA GLY A 179 37.73 7.60 -9.63
C GLY A 179 37.84 6.19 -9.05
N PHE A 180 37.07 5.27 -9.57
CA PHE A 180 37.20 3.83 -9.45
C PHE A 180 37.72 3.28 -8.10
N GLU A 181 37.06 3.55 -7.00
CA GLU A 181 37.15 2.70 -5.81
C GLU A 181 35.74 2.25 -5.44
N THR A 182 35.51 0.96 -5.67
CA THR A 182 34.32 0.25 -5.23
C THR A 182 34.32 0.18 -3.70
N ASP A 183 33.68 1.13 -3.02
CA ASP A 183 33.26 0.93 -1.66
C ASP A 183 31.84 1.48 -1.42
N SER A 184 30.99 0.53 -1.12
CA SER A 184 29.57 0.69 -0.87
C SER A 184 29.34 1.27 0.51
N SER A 185 29.17 2.57 0.65
CA SER A 185 28.39 3.16 1.74
C SER A 185 28.51 4.68 1.82
N LEU A 186 27.61 5.39 1.16
CA LEU A 186 27.26 6.76 1.57
C LEU A 186 25.78 7.00 1.29
N THR A 187 24.96 6.36 2.11
CA THR A 187 23.54 6.72 2.21
C THR A 187 23.42 7.72 3.33
N THR A 188 23.41 9.00 3.03
CA THR A 188 23.06 10.02 4.03
C THR A 188 21.54 10.05 4.16
N GLN A 189 21.02 9.49 5.22
CA GLN A 189 19.61 9.63 5.58
C GLN A 189 19.39 10.99 6.23
N VAL A 190 18.67 11.87 5.58
CA VAL A 190 18.11 13.06 6.23
C VAL A 190 16.74 12.69 6.77
N THR A 191 16.68 12.41 8.06
CA THR A 191 15.41 12.26 8.78
C THR A 191 14.94 13.66 9.15
N SER A 192 13.91 14.16 8.50
CA SER A 192 13.20 15.36 8.93
C SER A 192 12.35 14.97 10.14
N THR A 193 12.80 15.32 11.34
CA THR A 193 11.98 15.32 12.55
C THR A 193 11.10 16.56 12.48
N GLY A 194 9.81 16.37 12.14
CA GLY A 194 8.81 17.42 12.28
C GLY A 194 8.65 17.80 13.76
N ASN A 195 8.90 19.06 14.07
CA ASN A 195 8.54 19.62 15.36
C ASN A 195 7.01 19.68 15.46
N GLU A 196 6.48 19.06 16.51
CA GLU A 196 5.11 19.28 16.97
C GLU A 196 4.98 20.72 17.50
N TYR A 197 4.03 21.45 16.96
CA TYR A 197 3.34 22.54 17.60
C TYR A 197 1.83 22.36 17.40
#